data_28faa7dda3d563509d2c586a915bee1e
#
_entry.id   28faa7dda3d563509d2c586a915bee1e
#
_cell.length_a   1.000
_cell.length_b   1.000
_cell.length_c   1.000
_cell.angle_alpha   90.00
_cell.angle_beta   90.00
_cell.angle_gamma   90.00
#
_symmetry.space_group_name_H-M   'P 1'
#
loop_
_entity.id
_entity.type
_entity.pdbx_description
1 polymer ?
#
loop_
_entity_poly.entity_id
_entity_poly.type
_entity_poly.pdbx_seq_one_letter_code
_entity_poly.pdbx_strand_id
1 'polypeptide(L)'
;VPSSDVTVPDLMANVRITAPVLSIVKGPQTGAAFELEDDVTTIGRDPANGIFLNDMTVSRSHARIIREGLGARIEDLGSLNGTWVDGAIVNAAPLHDGSSVQIGTFTLIYHESTPERIETGE
;
A
#
# COMPACT_ATOMS: atom_id res chain seq x y z
N VAL A 1 -1.55 8.93 41.50
CA VAL A 1 -1.48 8.85 40.77
C VAL A 1 -1.94 8.22 39.94
N PRO A 2 -2.18 8.25 39.40
CA PRO A 2 -2.61 7.75 38.36
C PRO A 2 -1.87 6.63 37.95
N SER A 3 -1.52 5.86 38.81
CA SER A 3 -0.70 4.77 38.44
C SER A 3 -1.38 3.84 37.49
N SER A 4 -2.66 3.76 37.51
CA SER A 4 -3.33 2.88 36.59
C SER A 4 -3.16 3.35 35.17
N ASP A 5 -2.92 4.62 35.01
CA ASP A 5 -2.75 5.14 33.70
C ASP A 5 -1.47 4.70 33.08
N VAL A 6 -0.54 4.34 33.89
CA VAL A 6 0.77 4.03 33.43
C VAL A 6 0.83 2.70 32.72
N THR A 7 0.15 1.73 33.28
CA THR A 7 0.28 0.37 32.75
C THR A 7 -0.19 0.24 31.33
N VAL A 8 -1.37 0.76 31.04
CA VAL A 8 -1.91 0.62 29.69
C VAL A 8 -1.14 1.47 28.69
N PRO A 9 -0.87 2.73 29.01
CA PRO A 9 -0.06 3.53 28.08
C PRO A 9 1.31 2.94 27.82
N ASP A 10 1.91 2.32 28.82
CA ASP A 10 3.22 1.73 28.62
C ASP A 10 3.17 0.59 27.62
N LEU A 11 2.14 -0.22 27.69
CA LEU A 11 2.00 -1.31 26.74
C LEU A 11 1.84 -0.76 25.33
N MET A 12 1.04 0.26 25.17
CA MET A 12 0.82 0.83 23.86
C MET A 12 2.06 1.53 23.34
N ALA A 13 2.87 2.05 24.22
CA ALA A 13 4.08 2.73 23.80
C ALA A 13 5.10 1.80 23.20
N ASN A 14 5.00 0.51 23.48
CA ASN A 14 5.93 -0.47 22.97
C ASN A 14 5.45 -1.16 21.69
N VAL A 15 4.34 -0.69 21.14
CA VAL A 15 3.77 -1.29 19.94
C VAL A 15 3.47 -0.19 18.94
N ARG A 16 3.82 -0.42 17.70
CA ARG A 16 3.59 0.51 16.62
C ARG A 16 2.93 -0.22 15.47
N ILE A 17 1.98 0.45 14.82
CA ILE A 17 1.35 -0.08 13.62
C ILE A 17 2.04 0.57 12.43
N THR A 18 2.69 -0.24 11.61
CA THR A 18 3.34 0.28 10.41
C THR A 18 2.32 0.44 9.30
N ALA A 19 2.55 1.41 8.43
CA ALA A 19 1.69 1.59 7.27
C ALA A 19 1.92 0.43 6.31
N PRO A 20 0.89 0.05 5.53
CA PRO A 20 1.12 -0.91 4.46
C PRO A 20 2.05 -0.31 3.42
N VAL A 21 2.71 -1.19 2.67
CA VAL A 21 3.73 -0.78 1.70
C VAL A 21 3.44 -1.45 0.37
N LEU A 22 3.64 -0.72 -0.70
CA LEU A 22 3.56 -1.25 -2.05
C LEU A 22 4.94 -1.14 -2.66
N SER A 23 5.54 -2.28 -3.03
CA SER A 23 6.91 -2.33 -3.55
C SER A 23 6.91 -2.70 -5.01
N ILE A 24 7.68 -2.00 -5.83
CA ILE A 24 7.82 -2.34 -7.25
C ILE A 24 8.88 -3.43 -7.37
N VAL A 25 8.47 -4.61 -7.84
CA VAL A 25 9.38 -5.74 -8.00
C VAL A 25 9.70 -6.01 -9.46
N LYS A 26 8.98 -5.37 -10.39
CA LYS A 26 9.20 -5.56 -11.81
C LYS A 26 8.83 -4.28 -12.54
N GLY A 27 9.62 -3.91 -13.55
CA GLY A 27 9.38 -2.72 -14.32
C GLY A 27 10.46 -1.68 -14.16
N PRO A 28 10.27 -0.50 -14.76
CA PRO A 28 11.34 0.51 -14.82
C PRO A 28 11.82 1.04 -13.48
N GLN A 29 10.96 1.00 -12.46
CA GLN A 29 11.30 1.58 -11.15
C GLN A 29 11.48 0.51 -10.10
N THR A 30 11.94 -0.67 -10.50
CA THR A 30 12.13 -1.80 -9.59
C THR A 30 13.00 -1.38 -8.40
N GLY A 31 12.52 -1.73 -7.21
CA GLY A 31 13.19 -1.39 -5.97
C GLY A 31 12.54 -0.25 -5.22
N ALA A 32 11.68 0.51 -5.87
CA ALA A 32 10.96 1.58 -5.18
C ALA A 32 9.89 0.99 -4.27
N ALA A 33 9.66 1.64 -3.14
CA ALA A 33 8.63 1.23 -2.19
C ALA A 33 7.87 2.47 -1.74
N PHE A 34 6.58 2.31 -1.56
CA PHE A 34 5.69 3.41 -1.21
C PHE A 34 4.90 3.05 0.04
N GLU A 35 5.04 3.85 1.08
CA GLU A 35 4.24 3.67 2.29
C GLU A 35 2.87 4.28 2.07
N LEU A 36 1.85 3.50 2.36
CA LEU A 36 0.47 3.92 2.12
C LEU A 36 -0.08 4.57 3.39
N GLU A 37 0.34 5.79 3.65
CA GLU A 37 -0.02 6.47 4.90
C GLU A 37 -1.36 7.18 4.82
N ASP A 38 -1.82 7.51 3.62
CA ASP A 38 -3.07 8.21 3.46
C ASP A 38 -4.22 7.22 3.32
N ASP A 39 -5.43 7.71 3.55
CA ASP A 39 -6.63 6.88 3.40
C ASP A 39 -6.79 6.42 1.96
N VAL A 40 -6.42 7.26 1.01
CA VAL A 40 -6.51 6.95 -0.40
C VAL A 40 -5.20 7.34 -1.07
N THR A 41 -4.62 6.42 -1.83
CA THR A 41 -3.41 6.68 -2.60
C THR A 41 -3.71 6.40 -4.06
N THR A 42 -3.50 7.39 -4.91
CA THR A 42 -3.74 7.25 -6.33
C THR A 42 -2.50 6.77 -7.06
N ILE A 43 -2.69 6.03 -8.13
CA ILE A 43 -1.61 5.44 -8.92
C ILE A 43 -1.84 5.82 -10.38
N GLY A 44 -0.82 6.32 -11.03
CA GLY A 44 -0.96 6.64 -12.44
C GLY A 44 0.25 7.32 -13.03
N ARG A 45 0.13 7.63 -14.32
CA ARG A 45 1.21 8.25 -15.09
C ARG A 45 1.29 9.76 -14.88
N ASP A 46 0.24 10.36 -14.32
CA ASP A 46 0.27 11.78 -14.00
C ASP A 46 1.12 11.98 -12.75
N PRO A 47 2.09 12.90 -12.77
CA PRO A 47 2.94 13.13 -11.59
C PRO A 47 2.19 13.55 -10.34
N ALA A 48 0.94 13.99 -10.47
CA ALA A 48 0.14 14.36 -9.30
C ALA A 48 -0.32 13.16 -8.49
N ASN A 49 -0.20 11.94 -9.03
CA ASN A 49 -0.60 10.75 -8.29
C ASN A 49 0.34 10.48 -7.11
N GLY A 50 -0.19 9.88 -6.07
CA GLY A 50 0.62 9.50 -4.92
C GLY A 50 1.69 8.49 -5.29
N ILE A 51 1.37 7.58 -6.22
CA ILE A 51 2.35 6.66 -6.79
C ILE A 51 2.44 6.97 -8.27
N PHE A 52 3.55 7.57 -8.65
CA PHE A 52 3.79 8.02 -10.02
C PHE A 52 4.53 6.91 -10.77
N LEU A 53 3.84 6.29 -11.73
CA LEU A 53 4.43 5.25 -12.58
C LEU A 53 4.59 5.82 -13.98
N ASN A 54 5.80 6.25 -14.30
CA ASN A 54 6.07 6.98 -15.53
C ASN A 54 6.30 6.02 -16.69
N ASP A 55 5.21 5.50 -17.26
CA ASP A 55 5.30 4.59 -18.37
C ASP A 55 4.03 4.69 -19.22
N MET A 56 4.19 4.56 -20.53
CA MET A 56 3.07 4.71 -21.45
C MET A 56 2.00 3.65 -21.30
N THR A 57 2.32 2.52 -20.70
CA THR A 57 1.34 1.45 -20.45
C THR A 57 0.43 1.76 -19.28
N VAL A 58 0.71 2.83 -18.55
CA VAL A 58 -0.05 3.22 -17.36
C VAL A 58 -0.93 4.41 -17.72
N SER A 59 -2.21 4.32 -17.37
CA SER A 59 -3.13 5.44 -17.58
C SER A 59 -2.80 6.58 -16.63
N ARG A 60 -3.15 7.80 -17.01
CA ARG A 60 -2.87 8.98 -16.17
C ARG A 60 -3.45 8.82 -14.78
N SER A 61 -4.71 8.36 -14.69
CA SER A 61 -5.36 7.99 -13.45
C SER A 61 -5.71 6.52 -13.60
N HIS A 62 -4.86 5.63 -13.09
CA HIS A 62 -4.98 4.21 -13.39
C HIS A 62 -5.76 3.46 -12.32
N ALA A 63 -5.41 3.68 -11.06
CA ALA A 63 -6.02 2.96 -9.98
C ALA A 63 -5.88 3.76 -8.70
N ARG A 64 -6.57 3.33 -7.65
CA ARG A 64 -6.37 3.92 -6.33
C ARG A 64 -6.44 2.83 -5.28
N ILE A 65 -5.72 3.03 -4.20
CA ILE A 65 -5.73 2.12 -3.07
C ILE A 65 -6.41 2.82 -1.92
N ILE A 66 -7.38 2.15 -1.33
CA ILE A 66 -8.17 2.66 -0.21
C ILE A 66 -7.84 1.81 1.00
N ARG A 67 -7.42 2.45 2.09
CA ARG A 67 -7.14 1.74 3.32
C ARG A 67 -8.43 1.40 4.04
N GLU A 68 -8.52 0.18 4.54
CA GLU A 68 -9.69 -0.30 5.27
C GLU A 68 -9.20 -1.06 6.49
N GLY A 69 -9.24 -0.43 7.65
CA GLY A 69 -8.71 -1.03 8.85
C GLY A 69 -7.22 -1.22 8.73
N LEU A 70 -6.72 -2.43 8.95
CA LEU A 70 -5.31 -2.73 8.78
C LEU A 70 -4.98 -3.19 7.37
N GLY A 71 -5.98 -3.35 6.53
CA GLY A 71 -5.79 -3.80 5.16
C GLY A 71 -6.06 -2.70 4.17
N ALA A 72 -6.27 -3.10 2.92
CA ALA A 72 -6.50 -2.16 1.84
C ALA A 72 -7.22 -2.84 0.70
N ARG A 73 -7.79 -2.03 -0.18
CA ARG A 73 -8.48 -2.45 -1.38
C ARG A 73 -7.98 -1.61 -2.54
N ILE A 74 -7.86 -2.19 -3.71
CA ILE A 74 -7.49 -1.45 -4.90
C ILE A 74 -8.70 -1.35 -5.83
N GLU A 75 -8.84 -0.21 -6.50
CA GLU A 75 -9.91 0.03 -7.46
C GLU A 75 -9.31 0.54 -8.76
N ASP A 76 -9.72 -0.04 -9.87
CA ASP A 76 -9.33 0.44 -11.19
C ASP A 76 -10.16 1.68 -11.52
N LEU A 77 -9.53 2.69 -12.09
CA LEU A 77 -10.21 3.95 -12.41
C LEU A 77 -10.53 4.06 -13.90
N GLY A 78 -10.88 2.94 -14.52
CA GLY A 78 -11.21 2.92 -15.94
C GLY A 78 -9.96 2.95 -16.80
N SER A 79 -8.91 2.27 -16.35
CA SER A 79 -7.65 2.28 -17.07
C SER A 79 -7.75 1.58 -18.41
N LEU A 80 -6.86 1.94 -19.31
CA LEU A 80 -6.85 1.35 -20.64
C LEU A 80 -6.41 -0.11 -20.61
N ASN A 81 -5.36 -0.40 -19.85
CA ASN A 81 -4.78 -1.75 -19.86
C ASN A 81 -5.20 -2.61 -18.68
N GLY A 82 -5.99 -2.05 -17.76
CA GLY A 82 -6.51 -2.82 -16.65
C GLY A 82 -5.60 -2.86 -15.44
N THR A 83 -6.18 -3.28 -14.33
CA THR A 83 -5.48 -3.51 -13.07
C THR A 83 -5.64 -4.98 -12.76
N TRP A 84 -4.54 -5.66 -12.46
CA TRP A 84 -4.52 -7.11 -12.26
C TRP A 84 -4.06 -7.42 -10.85
N VAL A 85 -4.81 -8.26 -10.15
CA VAL A 85 -4.45 -8.68 -8.79
C VAL A 85 -4.31 -10.19 -8.80
N ASP A 86 -3.14 -10.67 -8.43
CA ASP A 86 -2.82 -12.11 -8.41
C ASP A 86 -3.19 -12.79 -9.72
N GLY A 87 -2.92 -12.10 -10.83
CA GLY A 87 -3.11 -12.65 -12.15
C GLY A 87 -4.50 -12.48 -12.74
N ALA A 88 -5.43 -11.86 -12.03
CA ALA A 88 -6.79 -11.65 -12.52
C ALA A 88 -7.08 -10.18 -12.68
N ILE A 89 -7.69 -9.81 -13.80
CA ILE A 89 -8.09 -8.43 -14.01
C ILE A 89 -9.30 -8.12 -13.12
N VAL A 90 -9.27 -6.97 -12.47
CA VAL A 90 -10.30 -6.63 -11.50
C VAL A 90 -10.76 -5.19 -11.68
N ASN A 91 -12.01 -4.92 -11.33
CA ASN A 91 -12.48 -3.55 -11.17
C ASN A 91 -12.16 -3.06 -9.76
N ALA A 92 -12.20 -3.96 -8.80
CA ALA A 92 -11.85 -3.69 -7.42
C ALA A 92 -11.53 -5.02 -6.75
N ALA A 93 -10.59 -5.02 -5.82
CA ALA A 93 -10.25 -6.25 -5.10
C ALA A 93 -9.58 -5.91 -3.77
N PRO A 94 -9.81 -6.72 -2.75
CA PRO A 94 -9.07 -6.55 -1.51
C PRO A 94 -7.62 -6.96 -1.73
N LEU A 95 -6.72 -6.34 -0.99
CA LEU A 95 -5.30 -6.69 -1.03
C LEU A 95 -4.94 -7.40 0.25
N HIS A 96 -4.17 -8.48 0.12
CA HIS A 96 -3.68 -9.25 1.23
C HIS A 96 -2.17 -9.21 1.22
N ASP A 97 -1.55 -9.47 2.34
CA ASP A 97 -0.10 -9.48 2.44
C ASP A 97 0.46 -10.40 1.35
N GLY A 98 1.34 -9.85 0.52
CA GLY A 98 1.91 -10.59 -0.58
C GLY A 98 1.12 -10.53 -1.87
N SER A 99 -0.02 -9.85 -1.90
CA SER A 99 -0.78 -9.72 -3.15
C SER A 99 0.06 -9.07 -4.23
N SER A 100 -0.03 -9.61 -5.45
CA SER A 100 0.66 -9.08 -6.61
C SER A 100 -0.29 -8.17 -7.37
N VAL A 101 0.15 -6.96 -7.67
CA VAL A 101 -0.64 -5.99 -8.44
C VAL A 101 0.13 -5.68 -9.70
N GLN A 102 -0.52 -5.88 -10.85
CA GLN A 102 0.11 -5.57 -12.13
C GLN A 102 -0.59 -4.39 -12.76
N ILE A 103 0.18 -3.35 -13.07
CA ILE A 103 -0.30 -2.13 -13.71
C ILE A 103 0.67 -1.82 -14.84
N GLY A 104 0.21 -1.95 -16.08
CA GLY A 104 1.08 -1.79 -17.22
C GLY A 104 2.24 -2.76 -17.15
N THR A 105 3.45 -2.27 -17.30
CA THR A 105 4.65 -3.10 -17.24
C THR A 105 5.16 -3.29 -15.82
N PHE A 106 4.48 -2.71 -14.84
CA PHE A 106 4.91 -2.79 -13.44
C PHE A 106 4.25 -3.95 -12.73
N THR A 107 5.00 -4.61 -11.87
CA THR A 107 4.45 -5.55 -10.89
C THR A 107 4.83 -5.03 -9.52
N LEU A 108 3.82 -4.89 -8.67
CA LEU A 108 4.00 -4.39 -7.31
C LEU A 108 3.51 -5.44 -6.34
N ILE A 109 4.13 -5.49 -5.17
CA ILE A 109 3.71 -6.40 -4.12
C ILE A 109 3.23 -5.59 -2.95
N TYR A 110 2.06 -5.95 -2.44
CA TYR A 110 1.46 -5.30 -1.30
C TYR A 110 1.90 -6.00 -0.02
N HIS A 111 2.36 -5.20 0.94
CA HIS A 111 2.75 -5.68 2.26
C HIS A 111 1.81 -5.06 3.27
N GLU A 112 1.12 -5.92 4.00
CA GLU A 112 0.08 -5.49 4.90
C GLU A 112 0.63 -4.76 6.11
N SER A 113 -0.19 -3.85 6.65
CA SER A 113 0.13 -3.18 7.89
C SER A 113 0.20 -4.19 9.03
N THR A 114 1.22 -4.11 9.86
CA THR A 114 1.37 -5.04 10.98
C THR A 114 1.74 -4.26 12.23
N PRO A 115 1.33 -4.77 13.39
CA PRO A 115 1.84 -4.21 14.64
C PRO A 115 3.29 -4.63 14.81
N GLU A 116 4.10 -3.69 15.26
CA GLU A 116 5.51 -3.91 15.43
C GLU A 116 5.92 -3.50 16.84
N ARG A 117 6.58 -4.42 17.55
CA ARG A 117 7.03 -4.12 18.89
C ARG A 117 8.30 -3.31 18.82
N ILE A 118 8.31 -2.21 19.54
CA ILE A 118 9.47 -1.32 19.57
C ILE A 118 10.44 -1.84 20.61
N GLU A 119 11.67 -2.11 20.18
CA GLU A 119 12.70 -2.54 21.10
C GLU A 119 13.22 -1.37 21.87
N THR A 120 13.31 -1.49 23.17
CA THR A 120 13.80 -0.39 23.95
C THR A 120 14.76 -0.92 24.99
N GLY A 121 15.92 -0.43 24.99
CA GLY A 121 16.76 -0.67 26.09
C GLY A 121 17.25 -2.06 26.30
N GLU A 122 17.33 -2.79 25.37
CA GLU A 122 17.85 -4.04 25.63
C GLU A 122 19.09 -4.24 25.14
#